data_6c1d2de35157349982d52bad30a09093
#
_entry.id   6c1d2de35157349982d52bad30a09093
#
_cell.length_a   1.000
_cell.length_b   1.000
_cell.length_c   1.000
_cell.angle_alpha   90.00
_cell.angle_beta   90.00
_cell.angle_gamma   90.00
#
_symmetry.space_group_name_H-M   'P 1'
#
loop_
_entity.id
_entity.type
_entity.pdbx_description
1 polymer ?
#
loop_
_entity_poly.entity_id
_entity_poly.type
_entity_poly.pdbx_seq_one_letter_code
_entity_poly.pdbx_strand_id
1 'polypeptide(L)'
;MLFAVSRRGKIVCTLGPATNSDELILALVEAGMDVARMNFSHGDYADHKAAYERVRAASDTTGRAVGVVADLQGPKIRLGRFASGPTFWADGETIRITVADCEGTHDRVSTTYKRLARDATAGDRVLVDDGKVGLVVDGIEGDDVICTVVEGGPVSNNKGMSLPGMNVSAPALSAKDIEDLTFALDLGVDLVALSFVRSPSDVELVHEVMDRIGRRVPVIAKLEKPEAVDNLEAIVLAFDAIMVARGDLGVELPLEEVPLVQKRAIQMARENAKPVIVATQMLDSMIENSRPTRAEASDVANAVLDGADALMLSGETSVGKYPLVAVRTMSRIICAVEDNSTAAPPLTHVPRTKRGVISYAARDIGERLDAKALVAFTQSGDTVKRLARLHTPLPLLAFTAWPEVRSQLAMTWGTETFIVPMMTSTDGMIRQVDKSLLGLGRYKRGDLVVIVAGAPPGTVGSTNLIHVHRIGEDDV
;
A
#
# COMPACT_ATOMS: atom_id res chain seq x y z
N MET A 1 17.55 -22.59 9.24
CA MET A 1 16.39 -22.74 10.16
C MET A 1 15.27 -21.90 9.60
N LEU A 2 14.44 -22.49 8.72
CA LEU A 2 13.33 -21.80 8.08
C LEU A 2 12.26 -21.54 9.14
N PHE A 3 12.13 -20.31 9.58
CA PHE A 3 11.05 -19.89 10.44
C PHE A 3 9.75 -20.12 9.68
N ALA A 4 8.90 -21.00 10.18
CA ALA A 4 7.51 -21.05 9.80
C ALA A 4 6.94 -19.66 10.12
N VAL A 5 6.74 -18.82 9.11
CA VAL A 5 6.14 -17.51 9.30
C VAL A 5 4.66 -17.76 9.58
N SER A 6 4.28 -17.78 10.85
CA SER A 6 2.86 -17.84 11.24
C SER A 6 2.12 -16.54 10.83
N ARG A 7 2.86 -15.45 10.61
CA ARG A 7 2.34 -14.13 10.30
C ARG A 7 1.72 -14.08 8.90
N ARG A 8 0.48 -13.67 8.82
CA ARG A 8 -0.32 -13.54 7.59
C ARG A 8 -0.40 -12.10 7.09
N GLY A 9 -0.63 -11.14 8.00
CA GLY A 9 -0.57 -9.71 7.68
C GLY A 9 0.82 -9.31 7.19
N LYS A 10 0.89 -8.53 6.12
CA LYS A 10 2.14 -8.13 5.45
C LYS A 10 2.71 -6.85 6.02
N ILE A 11 4.01 -6.64 5.87
CA ILE A 11 4.69 -5.42 6.31
C ILE A 11 5.32 -4.73 5.11
N VAL A 12 4.93 -3.48 4.88
CA VAL A 12 5.55 -2.57 3.91
C VAL A 12 6.55 -1.70 4.65
N CYS A 13 7.81 -1.67 4.21
CA CYS A 13 8.84 -0.82 4.79
C CYS A 13 9.28 0.25 3.80
N THR A 14 9.23 1.52 4.21
CA THR A 14 9.81 2.61 3.42
C THR A 14 11.33 2.56 3.57
N LEU A 15 12.03 2.52 2.44
CA LEU A 15 13.47 2.57 2.40
C LEU A 15 13.96 4.02 2.43
N GLY A 16 15.14 4.23 3.00
CA GLY A 16 15.74 5.54 3.12
C GLY A 16 17.11 5.49 3.78
N PRO A 17 17.66 6.64 4.21
CA PRO A 17 19.01 6.73 4.78
C PRO A 17 19.31 5.74 5.91
N ALA A 18 18.32 5.43 6.77
CA ALA A 18 18.48 4.50 7.89
C ALA A 18 18.59 3.02 7.45
N THR A 19 18.33 2.70 6.18
CA THR A 19 18.29 1.34 5.65
C THR A 19 19.06 1.21 4.33
N ASN A 20 20.07 2.06 4.13
CA ASN A 20 20.82 2.16 2.87
C ASN A 20 22.09 1.31 2.87
N SER A 21 22.00 0.00 3.21
CA SER A 21 23.09 -0.98 2.98
C SER A 21 22.53 -2.37 2.66
N ASP A 22 23.36 -3.20 2.05
CA ASP A 22 23.00 -4.58 1.68
C ASP A 22 22.64 -5.40 2.92
N GLU A 23 23.40 -5.25 4.01
CA GLU A 23 23.19 -5.97 5.27
C GLU A 23 21.88 -5.54 5.94
N LEU A 24 21.56 -4.23 5.92
CA LEU A 24 20.33 -3.72 6.53
C LEU A 24 19.09 -4.13 5.73
N ILE A 25 19.15 -4.09 4.40
CA ILE A 25 18.04 -4.56 3.56
C ILE A 25 17.81 -6.08 3.76
N LEU A 26 18.89 -6.88 3.78
CA LEU A 26 18.78 -8.31 4.07
C LEU A 26 18.18 -8.55 5.46
N ALA A 27 18.66 -7.82 6.47
CA ALA A 27 18.12 -7.92 7.83
C ALA A 27 16.66 -7.46 7.94
N LEU A 28 16.20 -6.48 7.15
CA LEU A 28 14.77 -6.10 7.07
C LEU A 28 13.92 -7.24 6.50
N VAL A 29 14.37 -7.89 5.42
CA VAL A 29 13.68 -9.05 4.84
C VAL A 29 13.59 -10.19 5.85
N GLU A 30 14.67 -10.49 6.55
CA GLU A 30 14.70 -11.51 7.61
C GLU A 30 13.83 -11.14 8.81
N ALA A 31 13.76 -9.83 9.16
CA ALA A 31 12.91 -9.33 10.24
C ALA A 31 11.41 -9.38 9.90
N GLY A 32 11.06 -9.46 8.61
CA GLY A 32 9.68 -9.61 8.16
C GLY A 32 9.19 -8.60 7.14
N MET A 33 10.04 -7.82 6.50
CA MET A 33 9.63 -6.99 5.37
C MET A 33 9.12 -7.86 4.22
N ASP A 34 7.90 -7.61 3.75
CA ASP A 34 7.29 -8.28 2.60
C ASP A 34 7.30 -7.38 1.36
N VAL A 35 7.22 -6.06 1.55
CA VAL A 35 7.22 -5.08 0.47
C VAL A 35 8.15 -3.92 0.82
N ALA A 36 9.01 -3.56 -0.10
CA ALA A 36 9.85 -2.37 -0.03
C ALA A 36 9.16 -1.19 -0.73
N ARG A 37 8.97 -0.07 -0.02
CA ARG A 37 8.43 1.17 -0.59
C ARG A 37 9.57 2.13 -0.91
N MET A 38 9.67 2.52 -2.17
CA MET A 38 10.51 3.62 -2.64
C MET A 38 9.65 4.88 -2.76
N ASN A 39 9.95 5.89 -1.93
CA ASN A 39 9.21 7.13 -1.90
C ASN A 39 9.84 8.17 -2.84
N PHE A 40 9.24 8.39 -4.00
CA PHE A 40 9.74 9.33 -5.03
C PHE A 40 9.57 10.81 -4.67
N SER A 41 9.04 11.11 -3.48
CA SER A 41 9.09 12.48 -2.91
C SER A 41 10.48 12.87 -2.43
N HIS A 42 11.40 11.90 -2.24
CA HIS A 42 12.74 12.06 -1.68
C HIS A 42 13.75 11.16 -2.41
N GLY A 43 15.03 11.50 -2.29
CA GLY A 43 16.10 10.77 -2.93
C GLY A 43 16.23 11.09 -4.43
N ASP A 44 17.26 10.54 -5.03
CA ASP A 44 17.48 10.63 -6.48
C ASP A 44 17.32 9.25 -7.16
N TYR A 45 17.38 9.21 -8.48
CA TYR A 45 17.21 7.97 -9.24
C TYR A 45 18.34 6.95 -8.99
N ALA A 46 19.55 7.40 -8.65
CA ALA A 46 20.66 6.52 -8.33
C ALA A 46 20.42 5.81 -6.98
N ASP A 47 19.91 6.55 -5.99
CA ASP A 47 19.51 6.00 -4.69
C ASP A 47 18.41 4.96 -4.83
N HIS A 48 17.37 5.27 -5.62
CA HIS A 48 16.27 4.35 -5.88
C HIS A 48 16.71 3.09 -6.60
N LYS A 49 17.61 3.22 -7.59
CA LYS A 49 18.17 2.08 -8.31
C LYS A 49 18.96 1.17 -7.37
N ALA A 50 19.86 1.75 -6.57
CA ALA A 50 20.66 0.99 -5.61
C ALA A 50 19.79 0.27 -4.58
N ALA A 51 18.74 0.93 -4.05
CA ALA A 51 17.79 0.33 -3.13
C ALA A 51 17.05 -0.85 -3.77
N TYR A 52 16.58 -0.69 -5.01
CA TYR A 52 15.92 -1.75 -5.77
C TYR A 52 16.82 -2.97 -5.95
N GLU A 53 18.07 -2.77 -6.40
CA GLU A 53 19.02 -3.85 -6.62
C GLU A 53 19.31 -4.64 -5.33
N ARG A 54 19.48 -3.94 -4.20
CA ARG A 54 19.66 -4.56 -2.88
C ARG A 54 18.44 -5.38 -2.45
N VAL A 55 17.23 -4.89 -2.69
CA VAL A 55 16.00 -5.64 -2.37
C VAL A 55 15.92 -6.92 -3.19
N ARG A 56 16.24 -6.86 -4.48
CA ARG A 56 16.26 -8.05 -5.34
C ARG A 56 17.30 -9.06 -4.87
N ALA A 57 18.53 -8.61 -4.56
CA ALA A 57 19.58 -9.47 -4.00
C ALA A 57 19.18 -10.13 -2.67
N ALA A 58 18.53 -9.37 -1.76
CA ALA A 58 18.05 -9.90 -0.49
C ALA A 58 16.90 -10.91 -0.69
N SER A 59 15.99 -10.65 -1.63
CA SER A 59 14.91 -11.59 -2.03
C SER A 59 15.48 -12.90 -2.54
N ASP A 60 16.49 -12.83 -3.41
CA ASP A 60 17.15 -14.02 -3.97
C ASP A 60 17.91 -14.80 -2.91
N THR A 61 18.65 -14.11 -2.03
CA THR A 61 19.43 -14.72 -0.95
C THR A 61 18.54 -15.46 0.05
N THR A 62 17.41 -14.87 0.41
CA THR A 62 16.48 -15.46 1.39
C THR A 62 15.48 -16.45 0.79
N GLY A 63 15.30 -16.44 -0.54
CA GLY A 63 14.26 -17.18 -1.24
C GLY A 63 12.85 -16.64 -1.00
N ARG A 64 12.70 -15.53 -0.25
CA ARG A 64 11.39 -14.90 0.03
C ARG A 64 10.98 -13.99 -1.11
N ALA A 65 9.68 -13.97 -1.40
CA ALA A 65 9.12 -12.95 -2.28
C ALA A 65 9.14 -11.60 -1.57
N VAL A 66 9.74 -10.59 -2.19
CA VAL A 66 9.69 -9.20 -1.73
C VAL A 66 9.21 -8.34 -2.88
N GLY A 67 8.04 -7.68 -2.70
CA GLY A 67 7.52 -6.73 -3.66
C GLY A 67 8.23 -5.38 -3.55
N VAL A 68 8.31 -4.65 -4.66
CA VAL A 68 8.81 -3.27 -4.67
C VAL A 68 7.71 -2.36 -5.19
N VAL A 69 7.33 -1.36 -4.37
CA VAL A 69 6.37 -0.33 -4.76
C VAL A 69 7.06 1.01 -4.98
N ALA A 70 6.81 1.62 -6.14
CA ALA A 70 7.15 3.02 -6.41
C ALA A 70 5.98 3.90 -5.97
N ASP A 71 6.18 4.74 -4.97
CA ASP A 71 5.17 5.67 -4.47
C ASP A 71 5.42 7.06 -5.03
N LEU A 72 4.58 7.47 -5.99
CA LEU A 72 4.68 8.74 -6.70
C LEU A 72 4.30 9.90 -5.79
N GLN A 73 4.99 11.03 -5.96
CA GLN A 73 4.78 12.20 -5.11
C GLN A 73 3.39 12.81 -5.26
N GLY A 74 2.84 12.79 -6.47
CA GLY A 74 1.63 13.50 -6.82
C GLY A 74 1.80 15.04 -6.88
N PRO A 75 0.74 15.78 -7.18
CA PRO A 75 0.76 17.24 -7.31
C PRO A 75 0.83 17.91 -5.92
N LYS A 76 1.94 17.70 -5.19
CA LYS A 76 2.11 18.27 -3.86
C LYS A 76 2.19 19.79 -3.92
N ILE A 77 1.22 20.45 -3.31
CA ILE A 77 1.17 21.91 -3.21
C ILE A 77 2.08 22.36 -2.06
N ARG A 78 2.85 23.42 -2.28
CA ARG A 78 3.82 23.95 -1.31
C ARG A 78 3.79 25.46 -1.27
N LEU A 79 4.16 26.03 -0.13
CA LEU A 79 4.60 27.41 -0.05
C LEU A 79 5.95 27.60 -0.74
N GLY A 80 6.21 28.81 -1.21
CA GLY A 80 7.50 29.20 -1.77
C GLY A 80 8.57 29.39 -0.71
N ARG A 81 9.59 30.19 -1.04
CA ARG A 81 10.73 30.47 -0.15
C ARG A 81 10.55 31.83 0.51
N PHE A 82 11.02 31.97 1.73
CA PHE A 82 11.06 33.21 2.50
C PHE A 82 12.45 33.84 2.43
N ALA A 83 12.56 35.12 2.08
CA ALA A 83 13.81 35.83 1.94
C ALA A 83 14.65 35.85 3.25
N SER A 84 13.98 36.03 4.38
CA SER A 84 14.61 36.11 5.69
C SER A 84 14.69 34.74 6.41
N GLY A 85 14.39 33.62 5.72
CA GLY A 85 14.33 32.30 6.34
C GLY A 85 13.02 32.08 7.11
N PRO A 86 13.00 31.12 8.06
CA PRO A 86 11.78 30.75 8.81
C PRO A 86 11.17 31.97 9.52
N THR A 87 9.84 32.03 9.56
CA THR A 87 9.07 33.04 10.27
C THR A 87 7.99 32.38 11.13
N PHE A 88 7.30 33.17 11.95
CA PHE A 88 6.21 32.69 12.80
C PHE A 88 4.96 33.53 12.50
N TRP A 89 3.88 32.86 12.09
CA TRP A 89 2.57 33.50 11.90
C TRP A 89 1.77 33.43 13.20
N ALA A 90 1.29 34.57 13.69
CA ALA A 90 0.47 34.62 14.88
C ALA A 90 -1.03 34.60 14.55
N ASP A 91 -1.85 34.14 15.50
CA ASP A 91 -3.31 34.13 15.36
C ASP A 91 -3.82 35.57 15.07
N GLY A 92 -4.72 35.66 14.10
CA GLY A 92 -5.32 36.94 13.66
C GLY A 92 -4.48 37.75 12.66
N GLU A 93 -3.27 37.33 12.32
CA GLU A 93 -2.49 37.97 11.26
C GLU A 93 -3.10 37.75 9.86
N THR A 94 -2.96 38.75 9.00
CA THR A 94 -3.35 38.64 7.60
C THR A 94 -2.17 38.26 6.74
N ILE A 95 -2.26 37.16 6.03
CA ILE A 95 -1.22 36.59 5.17
C ILE A 95 -1.73 36.57 3.73
N ARG A 96 -0.86 36.91 2.79
CA ARG A 96 -1.10 36.85 1.35
C ARG A 96 -0.38 35.64 0.74
N ILE A 97 -1.13 34.70 0.19
CA ILE A 97 -0.57 33.60 -0.58
C ILE A 97 -0.72 33.91 -2.06
N THR A 98 0.39 34.12 -2.76
CA THR A 98 0.37 34.60 -4.15
C THR A 98 0.67 33.48 -5.16
N VAL A 99 0.00 33.49 -6.30
CA VAL A 99 0.33 32.61 -7.44
C VAL A 99 1.47 33.18 -8.31
N ALA A 100 1.84 34.47 -8.11
CA ALA A 100 3.01 35.06 -8.74
C ALA A 100 4.30 34.53 -8.13
N ASP A 101 5.35 34.41 -8.95
CA ASP A 101 6.67 34.02 -8.45
C ASP A 101 7.30 35.20 -7.71
N CYS A 102 7.56 35.01 -6.42
CA CYS A 102 8.24 35.98 -5.59
C CYS A 102 9.03 35.30 -4.50
N GLU A 103 10.05 35.99 -4.03
CA GLU A 103 10.68 35.68 -2.75
C GLU A 103 9.79 36.23 -1.63
N GLY A 104 9.38 35.36 -0.71
CA GLY A 104 8.37 35.68 0.30
C GLY A 104 8.90 36.58 1.40
N THR A 105 7.99 37.38 1.96
CA THR A 105 8.17 38.18 3.19
C THR A 105 7.41 37.50 4.32
N HIS A 106 7.36 38.13 5.50
CA HIS A 106 6.58 37.61 6.63
C HIS A 106 5.10 37.47 6.30
N ASP A 107 4.54 38.48 5.59
CA ASP A 107 3.09 38.62 5.33
C ASP A 107 2.67 38.22 3.91
N ARG A 108 3.62 37.86 3.03
CA ARG A 108 3.33 37.45 1.64
C ARG A 108 4.29 36.38 1.18
N VAL A 109 3.78 35.26 0.64
CA VAL A 109 4.58 34.13 0.15
C VAL A 109 3.95 33.53 -1.11
N SER A 110 4.80 33.09 -2.04
CA SER A 110 4.32 32.39 -3.24
C SER A 110 3.86 30.96 -2.93
N THR A 111 3.09 30.38 -3.85
CA THR A 111 2.72 28.96 -3.85
C THR A 111 3.10 28.30 -5.18
N THR A 112 3.37 26.98 -5.12
CA THR A 112 3.56 26.14 -6.30
C THR A 112 2.25 25.93 -7.08
N TYR A 113 1.09 26.14 -6.44
CA TYR A 113 -0.22 25.96 -7.06
C TYR A 113 -0.70 27.24 -7.77
N LYS A 114 -0.40 27.34 -9.07
CA LYS A 114 -0.64 28.54 -9.88
C LYS A 114 -2.12 28.86 -10.17
N ARG A 115 -3.04 27.96 -9.76
CA ARG A 115 -4.49 28.19 -9.89
C ARG A 115 -5.17 28.54 -8.58
N LEU A 116 -4.42 28.71 -7.49
CA LEU A 116 -4.98 28.97 -6.16
C LEU A 116 -5.95 30.14 -6.16
N ALA A 117 -5.55 31.29 -6.73
CA ALA A 117 -6.40 32.49 -6.80
C ALA A 117 -7.70 32.31 -7.62
N ARG A 118 -7.74 31.31 -8.50
CA ARG A 118 -8.93 30.98 -9.31
C ARG A 118 -9.84 30.00 -8.58
N ASP A 119 -9.26 29.04 -7.86
CA ASP A 119 -9.98 27.91 -7.30
C ASP A 119 -10.43 28.19 -5.84
N ALA A 120 -9.79 29.16 -5.14
CA ALA A 120 -10.12 29.54 -3.78
C ALA A 120 -11.37 30.42 -3.70
N THR A 121 -12.13 30.26 -2.64
CA THR A 121 -13.28 31.08 -2.28
C THR A 121 -13.20 31.54 -0.82
N ALA A 122 -13.84 32.66 -0.47
CA ALA A 122 -13.88 33.12 0.91
C ALA A 122 -14.51 32.05 1.82
N GLY A 123 -13.88 31.79 2.95
CA GLY A 123 -14.25 30.74 3.90
C GLY A 123 -13.50 29.41 3.73
N ASP A 124 -12.78 29.21 2.61
CA ASP A 124 -11.94 28.02 2.43
C ASP A 124 -10.82 27.96 3.46
N ARG A 125 -10.45 26.76 3.87
CA ARG A 125 -9.33 26.51 4.77
C ARG A 125 -8.04 26.26 3.99
N VAL A 126 -6.96 26.81 4.50
CA VAL A 126 -5.60 26.52 4.05
C VAL A 126 -4.81 26.01 5.23
N LEU A 127 -4.23 24.81 5.12
CA LEU A 127 -3.41 24.21 6.16
C LEU A 127 -1.96 24.13 5.68
N VAL A 128 -1.02 24.45 6.58
CA VAL A 128 0.42 24.48 6.29
C VAL A 128 1.16 23.57 7.28
N ASP A 129 2.21 22.91 6.79
CA ASP A 129 3.06 21.99 7.58
C ASP A 129 2.25 20.89 8.28
N ASP A 130 1.50 20.11 7.47
CA ASP A 130 0.65 18.99 7.91
C ASP A 130 -0.39 19.42 8.96
N GLY A 131 -0.95 20.63 8.77
CA GLY A 131 -2.03 21.15 9.62
C GLY A 131 -1.56 21.87 10.88
N LYS A 132 -0.26 22.07 11.10
CA LYS A 132 0.27 22.80 12.27
C LYS A 132 -0.05 24.29 12.24
N VAL A 133 -0.29 24.85 11.07
CA VAL A 133 -0.71 26.24 10.87
C VAL A 133 -1.97 26.23 10.04
N GLY A 134 -3.02 26.88 10.54
CA GLY A 134 -4.31 26.99 9.90
C GLY A 134 -4.64 28.41 9.49
N LEU A 135 -5.12 28.59 8.25
CA LEU A 135 -5.59 29.87 7.73
C LEU A 135 -6.99 29.70 7.15
N VAL A 136 -7.74 30.80 7.09
CA VAL A 136 -9.04 30.88 6.40
C VAL A 136 -8.93 31.97 5.34
N VAL A 137 -9.41 31.68 4.15
CA VAL A 137 -9.45 32.62 3.02
C VAL A 137 -10.50 33.69 3.30
N ASP A 138 -10.09 34.96 3.30
CA ASP A 138 -10.98 36.12 3.43
C ASP A 138 -11.46 36.60 2.05
N GLY A 139 -10.59 36.50 1.03
CA GLY A 139 -10.89 36.94 -0.32
C GLY A 139 -9.70 36.84 -1.27
N ILE A 140 -9.89 37.28 -2.51
CA ILE A 140 -8.88 37.26 -3.56
C ILE A 140 -8.67 38.66 -4.12
N GLU A 141 -7.42 39.10 -4.21
CA GLU A 141 -7.00 40.36 -4.80
C GLU A 141 -5.97 40.10 -5.93
N GLY A 142 -6.44 40.01 -7.17
CA GLY A 142 -5.58 39.71 -8.33
C GLY A 142 -4.97 38.30 -8.20
N ASP A 143 -3.64 38.25 -8.06
CA ASP A 143 -2.89 37.00 -7.90
C ASP A 143 -2.73 36.56 -6.42
N ASP A 144 -3.20 37.38 -5.47
CA ASP A 144 -3.05 37.15 -4.04
C ASP A 144 -4.36 36.60 -3.45
N VAL A 145 -4.26 35.50 -2.72
CA VAL A 145 -5.30 34.97 -1.84
C VAL A 145 -5.02 35.52 -0.44
N ILE A 146 -5.97 36.30 0.06
CA ILE A 146 -5.88 36.96 1.37
C ILE A 146 -6.43 35.96 2.41
N CYS A 147 -5.65 35.68 3.43
CA CYS A 147 -6.00 34.73 4.47
C CYS A 147 -5.80 35.33 5.85
N THR A 148 -6.67 34.99 6.80
CA THR A 148 -6.47 35.23 8.23
C THR A 148 -5.92 33.96 8.89
N VAL A 149 -4.89 34.09 9.70
CA VAL A 149 -4.34 32.99 10.53
C VAL A 149 -5.32 32.68 11.66
N VAL A 150 -5.81 31.43 11.70
CA VAL A 150 -6.73 30.95 12.76
C VAL A 150 -6.01 30.02 13.76
N GLU A 151 -4.91 29.43 13.34
CA GLU A 151 -4.02 28.62 14.18
C GLU A 151 -2.58 28.93 13.79
N GLY A 152 -1.90 29.70 14.62
CA GLY A 152 -0.56 30.21 14.34
C GLY A 152 0.53 29.20 14.62
N GLY A 153 1.70 29.45 14.01
CA GLY A 153 2.85 28.58 14.22
C GLY A 153 4.06 28.94 13.35
N PRO A 154 5.15 28.19 13.46
CA PRO A 154 6.34 28.40 12.66
C PRO A 154 6.12 27.93 11.21
N VAL A 155 6.52 28.76 10.26
CA VAL A 155 6.53 28.46 8.82
C VAL A 155 7.92 28.63 8.23
N SER A 156 8.24 27.86 7.20
CA SER A 156 9.55 27.91 6.54
C SER A 156 9.44 27.57 5.06
N ASN A 157 10.58 27.62 4.36
CA ASN A 157 10.67 27.35 2.94
C ASN A 157 10.06 26.00 2.53
N ASN A 158 9.30 26.01 1.44
CA ASN A 158 8.78 24.84 0.76
C ASN A 158 7.88 23.93 1.62
N LYS A 159 7.26 24.46 2.69
CA LYS A 159 6.31 23.71 3.50
C LYS A 159 5.11 23.23 2.68
N GLY A 160 4.66 22.04 2.96
CA GLY A 160 3.43 21.48 2.36
C GLY A 160 2.23 22.37 2.69
N MET A 161 1.33 22.50 1.72
CA MET A 161 0.08 23.23 1.86
C MET A 161 -1.06 22.32 1.42
N SER A 162 -2.03 22.12 2.30
CA SER A 162 -3.26 21.38 2.04
C SER A 162 -4.44 22.35 1.94
N LEU A 163 -5.40 22.01 1.09
CA LEU A 163 -6.56 22.81 0.76
C LEU A 163 -7.84 21.99 0.98
N PRO A 164 -8.22 21.73 2.25
CA PRO A 164 -9.35 20.87 2.56
C PRO A 164 -10.66 21.38 1.97
N GLY A 165 -11.39 20.50 1.26
CA GLY A 165 -12.68 20.83 0.66
C GLY A 165 -12.61 21.73 -0.58
N MET A 166 -11.44 22.25 -0.94
CA MET A 166 -11.27 23.06 -2.16
C MET A 166 -11.19 22.16 -3.39
N ASN A 167 -11.95 22.50 -4.43
CA ASN A 167 -11.91 21.78 -5.70
C ASN A 167 -10.61 22.11 -6.47
N VAL A 168 -9.53 21.44 -6.11
CA VAL A 168 -8.21 21.66 -6.72
C VAL A 168 -8.18 21.09 -8.14
N SER A 169 -7.98 21.94 -9.13
CA SER A 169 -7.97 21.55 -10.55
C SER A 169 -6.62 21.01 -11.06
N ALA A 170 -5.70 20.62 -10.15
CA ALA A 170 -4.43 19.97 -10.53
C ALA A 170 -4.68 18.52 -11.00
N PRO A 171 -4.01 18.05 -12.07
CA PRO A 171 -4.10 16.66 -12.49
C PRO A 171 -3.51 15.73 -11.41
N ALA A 172 -4.03 14.51 -11.29
CA ALA A 172 -3.52 13.53 -10.31
C ALA A 172 -2.07 13.10 -10.60
N LEU A 173 -1.62 13.22 -11.86
CA LEU A 173 -0.26 12.88 -12.30
C LEU A 173 0.46 14.15 -12.78
N SER A 174 1.48 14.59 -12.08
CA SER A 174 2.32 15.73 -12.46
C SER A 174 3.33 15.34 -13.56
N ALA A 175 3.99 16.33 -14.18
CA ALA A 175 5.06 16.06 -15.13
C ALA A 175 6.21 15.28 -14.49
N LYS A 176 6.58 15.62 -13.25
CA LYS A 176 7.57 14.86 -12.47
C LYS A 176 7.13 13.43 -12.23
N ASP A 177 5.86 13.21 -11.88
CA ASP A 177 5.35 11.84 -11.66
C ASP A 177 5.41 11.00 -12.94
N ILE A 178 5.25 11.60 -14.11
CA ILE A 178 5.42 10.89 -15.40
C ILE A 178 6.87 10.46 -15.61
N GLU A 179 7.84 11.30 -15.28
CA GLU A 179 9.27 10.97 -15.32
C GLU A 179 9.61 9.88 -14.29
N ASP A 180 9.15 10.04 -13.06
CA ASP A 180 9.35 9.08 -11.97
C ASP A 180 8.72 7.71 -12.29
N LEU A 181 7.52 7.71 -12.82
CA LEU A 181 6.82 6.50 -13.25
C LEU A 181 7.57 5.78 -14.39
N THR A 182 8.05 6.55 -15.37
CA THR A 182 8.85 6.00 -16.48
C THR A 182 10.11 5.32 -15.94
N PHE A 183 10.86 6.03 -15.09
CA PHE A 183 12.06 5.46 -14.45
C PHE A 183 11.73 4.20 -13.62
N ALA A 184 10.68 4.23 -12.81
CA ALA A 184 10.29 3.12 -11.97
C ALA A 184 9.90 1.86 -12.79
N LEU A 185 9.18 2.06 -13.90
CA LEU A 185 8.81 0.98 -14.81
C LEU A 185 10.03 0.39 -15.52
N ASP A 186 10.96 1.21 -15.99
CA ASP A 186 12.21 0.77 -16.60
C ASP A 186 13.09 0.02 -15.59
N LEU A 187 13.11 0.48 -14.33
CA LEU A 187 13.84 -0.18 -13.25
C LEU A 187 13.28 -1.57 -12.93
N GLY A 188 11.99 -1.79 -13.12
CA GLY A 188 11.38 -3.10 -12.91
C GLY A 188 10.58 -3.24 -11.60
N VAL A 189 9.99 -2.14 -11.08
CA VAL A 189 9.11 -2.20 -9.88
C VAL A 189 7.91 -3.12 -10.10
N ASP A 190 7.37 -3.66 -9.03
CA ASP A 190 6.23 -4.60 -9.08
C ASP A 190 4.88 -3.90 -8.97
N LEU A 191 4.83 -2.75 -8.32
CA LEU A 191 3.62 -2.00 -7.99
C LEU A 191 3.92 -0.50 -8.06
N VAL A 192 2.89 0.29 -8.37
CA VAL A 192 2.94 1.77 -8.32
C VAL A 192 1.84 2.27 -7.41
N ALA A 193 2.14 3.24 -6.53
CA ALA A 193 1.14 3.93 -5.73
C ALA A 193 0.95 5.36 -6.26
N LEU A 194 -0.31 5.73 -6.53
CA LEU A 194 -0.70 7.04 -7.02
C LEU A 194 -1.23 7.89 -5.85
N SER A 195 -0.57 9.02 -5.59
CA SER A 195 -0.97 9.97 -4.55
C SER A 195 -2.13 10.86 -4.99
N PHE A 196 -2.89 11.34 -4.02
CA PHE A 196 -3.98 12.30 -4.17
C PHE A 196 -5.06 11.87 -5.19
N VAL A 197 -5.39 10.57 -5.21
CA VAL A 197 -6.50 10.04 -6.01
C VAL A 197 -7.82 10.66 -5.55
N ARG A 198 -8.64 11.10 -6.51
CA ARG A 198 -9.97 11.70 -6.27
C ARG A 198 -11.08 10.97 -7.00
N SER A 199 -10.75 10.31 -8.11
CA SER A 199 -11.74 9.68 -8.99
C SER A 199 -11.22 8.36 -9.58
N PRO A 200 -12.12 7.49 -10.06
CA PRO A 200 -11.72 6.27 -10.75
C PRO A 200 -10.94 6.51 -12.05
N SER A 201 -11.15 7.66 -12.72
CA SER A 201 -10.44 7.99 -13.97
C SER A 201 -8.98 8.38 -13.76
N ASP A 202 -8.54 8.64 -12.53
CA ASP A 202 -7.14 9.00 -12.26
C ASP A 202 -6.18 7.85 -12.61
N VAL A 203 -6.64 6.60 -12.56
CA VAL A 203 -5.83 5.44 -12.97
C VAL A 203 -5.53 5.42 -14.47
N GLU A 204 -6.40 6.03 -15.29
CA GLU A 204 -6.24 6.05 -16.75
C GLU A 204 -4.99 6.82 -17.15
N LEU A 205 -4.67 7.92 -16.44
CA LEU A 205 -3.44 8.69 -16.68
C LEU A 205 -2.18 7.85 -16.44
N VAL A 206 -2.18 6.99 -15.41
CA VAL A 206 -1.08 6.08 -15.13
C VAL A 206 -1.00 5.01 -16.22
N HIS A 207 -2.14 4.43 -16.60
CA HIS A 207 -2.21 3.43 -17.66
C HIS A 207 -1.74 3.94 -19.00
N GLU A 208 -2.03 5.19 -19.38
CA GLU A 208 -1.52 5.81 -20.61
C GLU A 208 0.01 5.87 -20.65
N VAL A 209 0.66 6.18 -19.51
CA VAL A 209 2.12 6.17 -19.42
C VAL A 209 2.65 4.74 -19.52
N MET A 210 2.03 3.79 -18.81
CA MET A 210 2.39 2.37 -18.83
C MET A 210 2.28 1.77 -20.23
N ASP A 211 1.23 2.11 -20.98
CA ASP A 211 1.00 1.63 -22.36
C ASP A 211 2.05 2.17 -23.34
N ARG A 212 2.48 3.43 -23.17
CA ARG A 212 3.56 4.01 -23.98
C ARG A 212 4.90 3.30 -23.76
N ILE A 213 5.15 2.83 -22.52
CA ILE A 213 6.37 2.08 -22.16
C ILE A 213 6.24 0.60 -22.54
N GLY A 214 5.01 0.10 -22.68
CA GLY A 214 4.73 -1.31 -22.95
C GLY A 214 4.80 -2.21 -21.72
N ARG A 215 4.70 -1.64 -20.51
CA ARG A 215 4.74 -2.38 -19.25
C ARG A 215 3.66 -1.91 -18.29
N ARG A 216 2.69 -2.77 -18.00
CA ARG A 216 1.67 -2.55 -16.97
C ARG A 216 2.01 -3.29 -15.69
N VAL A 217 1.87 -2.59 -14.56
CA VAL A 217 1.95 -3.15 -13.21
C VAL A 217 0.71 -2.72 -12.42
N PRO A 218 0.32 -3.42 -11.35
CA PRO A 218 -0.80 -3.02 -10.51
C PRO A 218 -0.63 -1.63 -9.92
N VAL A 219 -1.72 -0.86 -9.90
CA VAL A 219 -1.77 0.51 -9.38
C VAL A 219 -2.54 0.54 -8.06
N ILE A 220 -1.93 1.14 -7.04
CA ILE A 220 -2.48 1.33 -5.71
C ILE A 220 -3.04 2.75 -5.62
N ALA A 221 -4.33 2.91 -5.34
CA ALA A 221 -4.91 4.22 -5.05
C ALA A 221 -4.61 4.63 -3.61
N LYS A 222 -4.00 5.81 -3.40
CA LYS A 222 -3.82 6.39 -2.07
C LYS A 222 -5.04 7.23 -1.73
N LEU A 223 -5.74 6.84 -0.67
CA LEU A 223 -6.90 7.55 -0.12
C LEU A 223 -6.39 8.63 0.83
N GLU A 224 -6.30 9.85 0.34
CA GLU A 224 -5.71 11.01 1.01
C GLU A 224 -6.67 12.22 1.00
N LYS A 225 -7.74 12.16 0.20
CA LYS A 225 -8.65 13.26 -0.05
C LYS A 225 -10.10 12.90 0.26
N PRO A 226 -10.93 13.87 0.71
CA PRO A 226 -12.37 13.66 0.92
C PRO A 226 -13.07 13.10 -0.31
N GLU A 227 -12.73 13.59 -1.51
CA GLU A 227 -13.31 13.14 -2.79
C GLU A 227 -13.04 11.66 -3.05
N ALA A 228 -11.88 11.13 -2.57
CA ALA A 228 -11.61 9.70 -2.66
C ALA A 228 -12.53 8.88 -1.75
N VAL A 229 -12.93 9.45 -0.61
CA VAL A 229 -13.86 8.80 0.33
C VAL A 229 -15.28 8.80 -0.24
N ASP A 230 -15.69 9.88 -0.89
CA ASP A 230 -16.99 9.99 -1.57
C ASP A 230 -17.08 9.02 -2.76
N ASN A 231 -15.99 8.88 -3.53
CA ASN A 231 -15.90 8.00 -4.69
C ASN A 231 -15.33 6.60 -4.38
N LEU A 232 -15.30 6.20 -3.11
CA LEU A 232 -14.55 5.03 -2.65
C LEU A 232 -14.86 3.75 -3.43
N GLU A 233 -16.13 3.43 -3.65
CA GLU A 233 -16.52 2.22 -4.37
C GLU A 233 -15.99 2.22 -5.81
N ALA A 234 -16.17 3.32 -6.51
CA ALA A 234 -15.72 3.46 -7.90
C ALA A 234 -14.18 3.37 -7.99
N ILE A 235 -13.45 3.96 -7.04
CA ILE A 235 -11.99 3.87 -6.96
C ILE A 235 -11.54 2.44 -6.67
N VAL A 236 -12.14 1.76 -5.70
CA VAL A 236 -11.81 0.35 -5.39
C VAL A 236 -12.03 -0.56 -6.60
N LEU A 237 -13.06 -0.31 -7.39
CA LEU A 237 -13.32 -1.09 -8.61
C LEU A 237 -12.31 -0.81 -9.72
N ALA A 238 -11.87 0.44 -9.89
CA ALA A 238 -10.97 0.87 -10.97
C ALA A 238 -9.50 0.50 -10.71
N PHE A 239 -9.04 0.61 -9.46
CA PHE A 239 -7.66 0.35 -9.07
C PHE A 239 -7.42 -1.12 -8.69
N ASP A 240 -6.15 -1.54 -8.63
CA ASP A 240 -5.76 -2.91 -8.29
C ASP A 240 -5.62 -3.16 -6.78
N ALA A 241 -5.34 -2.11 -6.02
CA ALA A 241 -5.24 -2.11 -4.57
C ALA A 241 -5.50 -0.69 -4.04
N ILE A 242 -5.67 -0.56 -2.72
CA ILE A 242 -5.80 0.75 -2.07
C ILE A 242 -4.81 0.90 -0.91
N MET A 243 -4.47 2.14 -0.58
CA MET A 243 -3.72 2.52 0.61
C MET A 243 -4.48 3.60 1.37
N VAL A 244 -4.83 3.32 2.62
CA VAL A 244 -5.39 4.30 3.54
C VAL A 244 -4.23 5.09 4.14
N ALA A 245 -3.95 6.27 3.57
CA ALA A 245 -2.85 7.15 3.98
C ALA A 245 -3.34 8.13 5.05
N ARG A 246 -3.40 7.65 6.30
CA ARG A 246 -4.08 8.32 7.41
C ARG A 246 -3.49 9.67 7.78
N GLY A 247 -2.18 9.89 7.56
CA GLY A 247 -1.53 11.16 7.80
C GLY A 247 -2.13 12.28 6.96
N ASP A 248 -2.10 12.13 5.63
CA ASP A 248 -2.64 13.12 4.70
C ASP A 248 -4.18 13.19 4.82
N LEU A 249 -4.84 12.03 4.98
CA LEU A 249 -6.29 11.99 5.15
C LEU A 249 -6.76 12.73 6.41
N GLY A 250 -6.02 12.64 7.53
CA GLY A 250 -6.33 13.32 8.79
C GLY A 250 -6.01 14.83 8.79
N VAL A 251 -5.29 15.32 7.77
CA VAL A 251 -5.15 16.76 7.50
C VAL A 251 -6.38 17.28 6.73
N GLU A 252 -6.97 16.45 5.89
CA GLU A 252 -8.08 16.80 5.00
C GLU A 252 -9.47 16.55 5.60
N LEU A 253 -9.59 15.60 6.53
CA LEU A 253 -10.84 15.23 7.23
C LEU A 253 -10.70 15.46 8.74
N PRO A 254 -11.83 15.59 9.47
CA PRO A 254 -11.85 15.53 10.92
C PRO A 254 -11.17 14.21 11.40
N LEU A 255 -10.28 14.31 12.39
CA LEU A 255 -9.48 13.16 12.87
C LEU A 255 -10.37 12.00 13.34
N GLU A 256 -11.53 12.30 13.94
CA GLU A 256 -12.49 11.31 14.40
C GLU A 256 -13.15 10.49 13.28
N GLU A 257 -13.13 10.98 12.05
CA GLU A 257 -13.69 10.28 10.88
C GLU A 257 -12.69 9.28 10.28
N VAL A 258 -11.39 9.53 10.42
CA VAL A 258 -10.33 8.72 9.79
C VAL A 258 -10.43 7.22 10.14
N PRO A 259 -10.67 6.80 11.42
CA PRO A 259 -10.84 5.39 11.74
C PRO A 259 -12.07 4.75 11.09
N LEU A 260 -13.14 5.52 10.89
CA LEU A 260 -14.37 5.03 10.24
C LEU A 260 -14.14 4.83 8.74
N VAL A 261 -13.46 5.77 8.10
CA VAL A 261 -13.04 5.66 6.69
C VAL A 261 -12.12 4.45 6.50
N GLN A 262 -11.13 4.24 7.39
CA GLN A 262 -10.26 3.06 7.36
C GLN A 262 -11.08 1.76 7.35
N LYS A 263 -11.98 1.57 8.29
CA LYS A 263 -12.81 0.36 8.39
C LYS A 263 -13.67 0.13 7.13
N ARG A 264 -14.31 1.20 6.64
CA ARG A 264 -15.12 1.16 5.42
C ARG A 264 -14.28 0.80 4.20
N ALA A 265 -13.11 1.41 4.05
CA ALA A 265 -12.20 1.18 2.93
C ALA A 265 -11.66 -0.26 2.94
N ILE A 266 -11.21 -0.78 4.09
CA ILE A 266 -10.74 -2.16 4.24
C ILE A 266 -11.85 -3.15 3.88
N GLN A 267 -13.06 -2.97 4.44
CA GLN A 267 -14.18 -3.87 4.17
C GLN A 267 -14.53 -3.89 2.68
N MET A 268 -14.63 -2.71 2.04
CA MET A 268 -14.96 -2.57 0.63
C MET A 268 -13.88 -3.18 -0.27
N ALA A 269 -12.60 -2.97 0.04
CA ALA A 269 -11.49 -3.58 -0.68
C ALA A 269 -11.54 -5.11 -0.61
N ARG A 270 -11.75 -5.68 0.58
CA ARG A 270 -11.89 -7.13 0.77
C ARG A 270 -13.08 -7.70 -0.01
N GLU A 271 -14.23 -7.03 -0.02
CA GLU A 271 -15.40 -7.45 -0.79
C GLU A 271 -15.14 -7.53 -2.29
N ASN A 272 -14.21 -6.70 -2.79
CA ASN A 272 -13.82 -6.66 -4.19
C ASN A 272 -12.53 -7.42 -4.49
N ALA A 273 -11.96 -8.17 -3.54
CA ALA A 273 -10.69 -8.90 -3.66
C ALA A 273 -9.52 -7.98 -4.07
N LYS A 274 -9.50 -6.76 -3.53
CA LYS A 274 -8.42 -5.79 -3.69
C LYS A 274 -7.60 -5.74 -2.41
N PRO A 275 -6.28 -5.90 -2.47
CA PRO A 275 -5.42 -5.74 -1.30
C PRO A 275 -5.51 -4.32 -0.74
N VAL A 276 -5.37 -4.20 0.58
CA VAL A 276 -5.40 -2.90 1.27
C VAL A 276 -4.22 -2.74 2.21
N ILE A 277 -3.56 -1.58 2.10
CA ILE A 277 -2.48 -1.15 2.98
C ILE A 277 -3.02 -0.10 3.94
N VAL A 278 -2.77 -0.25 5.25
CA VAL A 278 -2.95 0.82 6.23
C VAL A 278 -1.60 1.48 6.48
N ALA A 279 -1.55 2.79 6.30
CA ALA A 279 -0.31 3.54 6.24
C ALA A 279 -0.30 4.75 7.17
N THR A 280 0.91 5.19 7.49
CA THR A 280 1.31 6.37 8.28
C THR A 280 0.99 6.28 9.77
N GLN A 281 1.94 6.75 10.58
CA GLN A 281 1.84 6.85 12.04
C GLN A 281 1.45 5.54 12.74
N MET A 282 1.97 4.40 12.24
CA MET A 282 1.67 3.09 12.83
C MET A 282 2.47 2.86 14.12
N LEU A 283 3.78 3.12 14.07
CA LEU A 283 4.72 3.02 15.20
C LEU A 283 5.61 4.26 15.24
N ASP A 284 5.04 5.44 15.01
CA ASP A 284 5.74 6.71 14.77
C ASP A 284 6.73 7.06 15.88
N SER A 285 6.39 6.80 17.15
CA SER A 285 7.29 7.00 18.28
C SER A 285 8.57 6.17 18.18
N MET A 286 8.57 5.09 17.39
CA MET A 286 9.75 4.25 17.17
C MET A 286 10.75 4.83 16.17
N ILE A 287 10.47 5.97 15.58
CA ILE A 287 11.50 6.78 14.90
C ILE A 287 12.61 7.12 15.88
N GLU A 288 12.25 7.53 17.09
CA GLU A 288 13.19 7.97 18.13
C GLU A 288 13.35 6.96 19.28
N ASN A 289 12.38 6.07 19.50
CA ASN A 289 12.34 5.17 20.65
C ASN A 289 12.39 3.70 20.24
N SER A 290 13.00 2.86 21.07
CA SER A 290 13.09 1.41 20.82
C SER A 290 11.80 0.64 21.13
N ARG A 291 10.76 1.32 21.65
CA ARG A 291 9.46 0.73 22.00
C ARG A 291 8.34 1.68 21.58
N PRO A 292 7.22 1.15 21.05
CA PRO A 292 6.05 1.95 20.72
C PRO A 292 5.28 2.34 21.98
N THR A 293 4.39 3.29 21.83
CA THR A 293 3.33 3.57 22.80
C THR A 293 2.28 2.45 22.82
N ARG A 294 1.45 2.41 23.87
CA ARG A 294 0.32 1.46 23.95
C ARG A 294 -0.75 1.80 22.89
N ALA A 295 -0.94 3.08 22.58
CA ALA A 295 -1.88 3.53 21.56
C ALA A 295 -1.47 3.02 20.17
N GLU A 296 -0.20 3.13 19.81
CA GLU A 296 0.34 2.61 18.55
C GLU A 296 0.22 1.09 18.44
N ALA A 297 0.55 0.37 19.53
CA ALA A 297 0.37 -1.08 19.54
C ALA A 297 -1.09 -1.49 19.36
N SER A 298 -2.03 -0.74 19.97
CA SER A 298 -3.46 -0.94 19.80
C SER A 298 -3.92 -0.60 18.38
N ASP A 299 -3.36 0.44 17.77
CA ASP A 299 -3.69 0.86 16.41
C ASP A 299 -3.24 -0.17 15.36
N VAL A 300 -2.01 -0.69 15.48
CA VAL A 300 -1.55 -1.83 14.66
C VAL A 300 -2.48 -3.03 14.81
N ALA A 301 -2.84 -3.37 16.05
CA ALA A 301 -3.75 -4.49 16.31
C ALA A 301 -5.14 -4.27 15.68
N ASN A 302 -5.70 -3.05 15.79
CA ASN A 302 -6.98 -2.71 15.17
C ASN A 302 -6.96 -2.84 13.64
N ALA A 303 -5.91 -2.37 12.98
CA ALA A 303 -5.79 -2.51 11.52
C ALA A 303 -5.77 -3.98 11.08
N VAL A 304 -5.11 -4.87 11.85
CA VAL A 304 -5.14 -6.33 11.62
C VAL A 304 -6.56 -6.88 11.84
N LEU A 305 -7.23 -6.50 12.92
CA LEU A 305 -8.60 -6.92 13.24
C LEU A 305 -9.62 -6.43 12.21
N ASP A 306 -9.40 -5.26 11.62
CA ASP A 306 -10.21 -4.72 10.52
C ASP A 306 -10.05 -5.55 9.24
N GLY A 307 -8.97 -6.34 9.12
CA GLY A 307 -8.70 -7.21 7.99
C GLY A 307 -7.82 -6.59 6.90
N ALA A 308 -6.93 -5.67 7.26
CA ALA A 308 -5.93 -5.14 6.34
C ALA A 308 -5.00 -6.24 5.82
N ASP A 309 -4.62 -6.17 4.53
CA ASP A 309 -3.61 -7.07 3.96
C ASP A 309 -2.21 -6.73 4.44
N ALA A 310 -1.89 -5.44 4.50
CA ALA A 310 -0.56 -4.96 4.86
C ALA A 310 -0.61 -3.71 5.74
N LEU A 311 0.44 -3.55 6.56
CA LEU A 311 0.69 -2.38 7.39
C LEU A 311 2.01 -1.75 6.98
N MET A 312 2.05 -0.42 6.88
CA MET A 312 3.23 0.29 6.39
C MET A 312 3.97 1.04 7.49
N LEU A 313 5.28 0.84 7.53
CA LEU A 313 6.24 1.66 8.26
C LEU A 313 6.82 2.73 7.33
N SER A 314 6.81 3.96 7.75
CA SER A 314 7.27 5.14 7.00
C SER A 314 8.59 5.66 7.54
N GLY A 315 8.56 6.67 8.41
CA GLY A 315 9.72 7.24 9.07
C GLY A 315 10.49 6.22 9.91
N GLU A 316 9.78 5.28 10.52
CA GLU A 316 10.31 4.23 11.40
C GLU A 316 11.42 3.40 10.73
N THR A 317 11.30 3.18 9.41
CA THR A 317 12.29 2.40 8.65
C THR A 317 13.14 3.25 7.71
N SER A 318 12.69 4.43 7.29
CA SER A 318 13.44 5.26 6.34
C SER A 318 14.49 6.15 6.99
N VAL A 319 14.20 6.72 8.16
CA VAL A 319 15.06 7.67 8.90
C VAL A 319 15.19 7.35 10.39
N GLY A 320 14.39 6.42 10.90
CA GLY A 320 14.33 6.09 12.33
C GLY A 320 15.62 5.47 12.86
N LYS A 321 15.82 5.58 14.18
CA LYS A 321 17.00 5.03 14.88
C LYS A 321 16.93 3.51 15.06
N TYR A 322 15.72 2.91 14.95
CA TYR A 322 15.47 1.52 15.28
C TYR A 322 14.73 0.73 14.19
N PRO A 323 15.13 0.80 12.90
CA PRO A 323 14.35 0.25 11.79
C PRO A 323 14.04 -1.25 11.94
N LEU A 324 15.03 -2.08 12.28
CA LEU A 324 14.83 -3.53 12.47
C LEU A 324 13.95 -3.86 13.67
N VAL A 325 14.05 -3.05 14.74
CA VAL A 325 13.22 -3.25 15.94
C VAL A 325 11.77 -2.91 15.65
N ALA A 326 11.52 -1.86 14.85
CA ALA A 326 10.17 -1.47 14.41
C ALA A 326 9.50 -2.59 13.60
N VAL A 327 10.19 -3.17 12.60
CA VAL A 327 9.67 -4.30 11.82
C VAL A 327 9.38 -5.51 12.69
N ARG A 328 10.32 -5.89 13.57
CA ARG A 328 10.12 -7.01 14.51
C ARG A 328 8.96 -6.76 15.49
N THR A 329 8.79 -5.51 15.93
CA THR A 329 7.69 -5.14 16.84
C THR A 329 6.35 -5.23 16.13
N MET A 330 6.23 -4.66 14.93
CA MET A 330 5.02 -4.80 14.11
C MET A 330 4.71 -6.27 13.84
N SER A 331 5.71 -7.06 13.46
CA SER A 331 5.53 -8.51 13.23
C SER A 331 4.99 -9.23 14.48
N ARG A 332 5.52 -8.94 15.67
CA ARG A 332 5.02 -9.55 16.92
C ARG A 332 3.59 -9.14 17.25
N ILE A 333 3.21 -7.88 17.01
CA ILE A 333 1.83 -7.42 17.24
C ILE A 333 0.88 -8.13 16.28
N ILE A 334 1.22 -8.21 14.99
CA ILE A 334 0.41 -8.91 13.98
C ILE A 334 0.23 -10.38 14.41
N CYS A 335 1.31 -11.11 14.70
CA CYS A 335 1.23 -12.50 15.13
C CYS A 335 0.37 -12.67 16.39
N ALA A 336 0.55 -11.81 17.40
CA ALA A 336 -0.24 -11.87 18.63
C ALA A 336 -1.74 -11.70 18.40
N VAL A 337 -2.12 -10.85 17.45
CA VAL A 337 -3.53 -10.68 17.06
C VAL A 337 -4.03 -11.92 16.32
N GLU A 338 -3.29 -12.37 15.30
CA GLU A 338 -3.69 -13.50 14.46
C GLU A 338 -3.78 -14.83 15.23
N ASP A 339 -2.92 -15.03 16.23
CA ASP A 339 -2.93 -16.23 17.07
C ASP A 339 -4.10 -16.25 18.09
N ASN A 340 -4.62 -15.07 18.46
CA ASN A 340 -5.64 -14.93 19.52
C ASN A 340 -7.00 -14.41 19.02
N SER A 341 -7.10 -13.99 17.75
CA SER A 341 -8.33 -13.44 17.16
C SER A 341 -8.98 -14.45 16.23
N THR A 342 -10.29 -14.51 16.28
CA THR A 342 -11.05 -15.53 15.58
C THR A 342 -11.37 -15.20 14.12
N ALA A 343 -11.33 -13.99 13.66
CA ALA A 343 -11.46 -13.65 12.24
C ALA A 343 -11.56 -12.14 11.99
N ALA A 344 -11.15 -11.69 10.82
CA ALA A 344 -11.55 -10.39 10.28
C ALA A 344 -13.07 -10.31 10.10
N PRO A 345 -13.67 -9.12 10.04
CA PRO A 345 -15.10 -8.95 9.83
C PRO A 345 -15.62 -9.78 8.66
N PRO A 346 -16.79 -10.40 8.74
CA PRO A 346 -17.34 -11.21 7.65
C PRO A 346 -17.58 -10.35 6.41
N LEU A 347 -17.45 -10.97 5.23
CA LEU A 347 -17.88 -10.32 3.99
C LEU A 347 -19.41 -10.19 3.99
N THR A 348 -19.91 -9.01 3.68
CA THR A 348 -21.38 -8.74 3.68
C THR A 348 -22.07 -9.32 2.44
N HIS A 349 -21.31 -9.51 1.35
CA HIS A 349 -21.84 -10.03 0.10
C HIS A 349 -21.32 -11.42 -0.23
N VAL A 350 -22.22 -12.32 -0.53
CA VAL A 350 -21.88 -13.63 -1.08
C VAL A 350 -21.38 -13.45 -2.53
N PRO A 351 -20.21 -13.98 -2.88
CA PRO A 351 -19.67 -13.84 -4.24
C PRO A 351 -20.63 -14.42 -5.29
N ARG A 352 -20.92 -13.65 -6.35
CA ARG A 352 -21.79 -14.07 -7.46
C ARG A 352 -21.03 -14.36 -8.76
N THR A 353 -19.76 -13.99 -8.84
CA THR A 353 -18.93 -14.31 -10.00
C THR A 353 -18.43 -15.74 -9.92
N LYS A 354 -18.28 -16.42 -11.06
CA LYS A 354 -17.75 -17.80 -11.14
C LYS A 354 -16.49 -17.97 -10.28
N ARG A 355 -15.49 -17.11 -10.49
CA ARG A 355 -14.22 -17.17 -9.75
C ARG A 355 -14.38 -16.93 -8.24
N GLY A 356 -15.26 -16.02 -7.86
CA GLY A 356 -15.57 -15.74 -6.46
C GLY A 356 -16.24 -16.92 -5.77
N VAL A 357 -17.24 -17.56 -6.43
CA VAL A 357 -17.95 -18.74 -5.91
C VAL A 357 -16.98 -19.92 -5.75
N ILE A 358 -16.14 -20.18 -6.75
CA ILE A 358 -15.12 -21.25 -6.70
C ILE A 358 -14.15 -21.03 -5.54
N SER A 359 -13.63 -19.80 -5.35
CA SER A 359 -12.72 -19.50 -4.24
C SER A 359 -13.39 -19.67 -2.88
N TYR A 360 -14.66 -19.26 -2.75
CA TYR A 360 -15.44 -19.43 -1.52
C TYR A 360 -15.68 -20.91 -1.20
N ALA A 361 -16.08 -21.70 -2.21
CA ALA A 361 -16.27 -23.13 -2.05
C ALA A 361 -14.97 -23.85 -1.69
N ALA A 362 -13.85 -23.49 -2.31
CA ALA A 362 -12.55 -24.08 -1.99
C ALA A 362 -12.13 -23.85 -0.54
N ARG A 363 -12.34 -22.64 0.00
CA ARG A 363 -12.12 -22.33 1.40
C ARG A 363 -13.02 -23.18 2.31
N ASP A 364 -14.34 -23.22 2.03
CA ASP A 364 -15.31 -23.99 2.84
C ASP A 364 -14.99 -25.49 2.83
N ILE A 365 -14.64 -26.06 1.67
CA ILE A 365 -14.19 -27.46 1.55
C ILE A 365 -12.92 -27.68 2.39
N GLY A 366 -11.92 -26.80 2.26
CA GLY A 366 -10.67 -26.94 2.98
C GLY A 366 -10.84 -26.88 4.51
N GLU A 367 -11.64 -25.95 5.00
CA GLU A 367 -11.91 -25.80 6.43
C GLU A 367 -12.70 -27.00 7.00
N ARG A 368 -13.73 -27.48 6.28
CA ARG A 368 -14.55 -28.62 6.72
C ARG A 368 -13.82 -29.95 6.69
N LEU A 369 -12.86 -30.12 5.80
CA LEU A 369 -12.07 -31.34 5.67
C LEU A 369 -10.76 -31.31 6.45
N ASP A 370 -10.51 -30.25 7.25
CA ASP A 370 -9.25 -30.04 8.00
C ASP A 370 -8.01 -30.13 7.10
N ALA A 371 -8.13 -29.59 5.86
CA ALA A 371 -7.03 -29.55 4.91
C ALA A 371 -5.82 -28.80 5.49
N LYS A 372 -4.62 -29.20 5.09
CA LYS A 372 -3.38 -28.59 5.60
C LYS A 372 -3.01 -27.32 4.87
N ALA A 373 -3.51 -27.09 3.66
CA ALA A 373 -3.32 -25.87 2.88
C ALA A 373 -4.35 -25.73 1.75
N LEU A 374 -4.52 -24.48 1.30
CA LEU A 374 -5.07 -24.13 -0.01
C LEU A 374 -3.92 -23.86 -0.97
N VAL A 375 -3.88 -24.51 -2.11
CA VAL A 375 -2.87 -24.33 -3.15
C VAL A 375 -3.53 -23.70 -4.37
N ALA A 376 -3.12 -22.50 -4.75
CA ALA A 376 -3.70 -21.78 -5.88
C ALA A 376 -2.69 -21.63 -7.02
N PHE A 377 -2.97 -22.20 -8.19
CA PHE A 377 -2.24 -21.87 -9.41
C PHE A 377 -2.78 -20.56 -9.99
N THR A 378 -1.89 -19.63 -10.28
CA THR A 378 -2.30 -18.31 -10.75
C THR A 378 -1.32 -17.73 -11.77
N GLN A 379 -1.85 -17.01 -12.75
CA GLN A 379 -1.07 -16.27 -13.76
C GLN A 379 -1.08 -14.76 -13.52
N SER A 380 -2.12 -14.23 -12.89
CA SER A 380 -2.29 -12.80 -12.64
C SER A 380 -2.45 -12.45 -11.15
N GLY A 381 -2.45 -13.47 -10.27
CA GLY A 381 -2.72 -13.27 -8.84
C GLY A 381 -4.21 -13.24 -8.47
N ASP A 382 -5.15 -13.14 -9.41
CA ASP A 382 -6.58 -12.95 -9.11
C ASP A 382 -7.17 -14.06 -8.23
N THR A 383 -6.90 -15.33 -8.53
CA THR A 383 -7.38 -16.47 -7.73
C THR A 383 -6.89 -16.38 -6.29
N VAL A 384 -5.61 -16.00 -6.09
CA VAL A 384 -5.00 -15.87 -4.78
C VAL A 384 -5.63 -14.72 -3.98
N LYS A 385 -5.79 -13.54 -4.58
CA LYS A 385 -6.47 -12.39 -3.95
C LYS A 385 -7.89 -12.74 -3.52
N ARG A 386 -8.62 -13.53 -4.32
CA ARG A 386 -9.99 -13.99 -4.00
C ARG A 386 -10.03 -14.98 -2.84
N LEU A 387 -9.01 -15.80 -2.66
CA LEU A 387 -8.86 -16.68 -1.50
C LEU A 387 -8.41 -15.89 -0.26
N ALA A 388 -7.40 -15.05 -0.40
CA ALA A 388 -6.81 -14.26 0.68
C ALA A 388 -7.86 -13.39 1.41
N ARG A 389 -8.75 -12.71 0.66
CA ARG A 389 -9.81 -11.87 1.24
C ARG A 389 -10.74 -12.59 2.21
N LEU A 390 -10.80 -13.91 2.14
CA LEU A 390 -11.65 -14.74 3.00
C LEU A 390 -11.05 -14.96 4.39
N HIS A 391 -9.79 -14.57 4.59
CA HIS A 391 -9.06 -14.69 5.85
C HIS A 391 -9.21 -16.07 6.50
N THR A 392 -8.99 -17.11 5.68
CA THR A 392 -9.05 -18.50 6.14
C THR A 392 -7.92 -18.82 7.13
N PRO A 393 -8.13 -19.69 8.13
CA PRO A 393 -7.06 -20.19 8.96
C PRO A 393 -6.06 -21.09 8.22
N LEU A 394 -6.40 -21.58 7.03
CA LEU A 394 -5.53 -22.45 6.25
C LEU A 394 -4.37 -21.67 5.62
N PRO A 395 -3.14 -22.20 5.57
CA PRO A 395 -2.07 -21.66 4.76
C PRO A 395 -2.50 -21.52 3.29
N LEU A 396 -2.21 -20.36 2.68
CA LEU A 396 -2.50 -20.09 1.28
C LEU A 396 -1.18 -20.07 0.48
N LEU A 397 -1.00 -21.07 -0.37
CA LEU A 397 0.20 -21.27 -1.17
C LEU A 397 -0.11 -20.92 -2.63
N ALA A 398 0.54 -19.88 -3.14
CA ALA A 398 0.37 -19.40 -4.51
C ALA A 398 1.48 -19.95 -5.41
N PHE A 399 1.10 -20.70 -6.43
CA PHE A 399 2.00 -21.24 -7.42
C PHE A 399 1.85 -20.47 -8.73
N THR A 400 2.95 -19.88 -9.20
CA THR A 400 2.99 -19.11 -10.45
C THR A 400 4.26 -19.38 -11.23
N ALA A 401 4.19 -19.28 -12.56
CA ALA A 401 5.37 -19.34 -13.41
C ALA A 401 6.01 -17.94 -13.64
N TRP A 402 5.37 -16.90 -13.14
CA TRP A 402 5.72 -15.51 -13.42
C TRP A 402 6.38 -14.85 -12.20
N PRO A 403 7.70 -14.50 -12.27
CA PRO A 403 8.42 -13.87 -11.17
C PRO A 403 7.80 -12.55 -10.70
N GLU A 404 7.27 -11.75 -11.63
CA GLU A 404 6.57 -10.49 -11.32
C GLU A 404 5.30 -10.72 -10.51
N VAL A 405 4.52 -11.74 -10.84
CA VAL A 405 3.29 -12.09 -10.08
C VAL A 405 3.64 -12.57 -8.67
N ARG A 406 4.75 -13.33 -8.54
CA ARG A 406 5.28 -13.73 -7.23
C ARG A 406 5.56 -12.52 -6.37
N SER A 407 6.25 -11.52 -6.90
CA SER A 407 6.61 -10.28 -6.17
C SER A 407 5.38 -9.42 -5.89
N GLN A 408 4.44 -9.28 -6.82
CA GLN A 408 3.20 -8.53 -6.63
C GLN A 408 2.32 -9.11 -5.53
N LEU A 409 2.28 -10.44 -5.40
CA LEU A 409 1.50 -11.12 -4.36
C LEU A 409 2.12 -11.01 -2.96
N ALA A 410 3.34 -10.53 -2.82
CA ALA A 410 3.99 -10.31 -1.52
C ALA A 410 3.20 -9.34 -0.62
N MET A 411 2.34 -8.49 -1.19
CA MET A 411 1.45 -7.58 -0.46
C MET A 411 0.13 -8.24 -0.01
N THR A 412 -0.20 -9.44 -0.52
CA THR A 412 -1.49 -10.08 -0.30
C THR A 412 -1.50 -10.89 1.00
N TRP A 413 -2.49 -10.68 1.85
CA TRP A 413 -2.64 -11.33 3.14
C TRP A 413 -2.51 -12.85 3.10
N GLY A 414 -1.80 -13.44 4.06
CA GLY A 414 -1.70 -14.88 4.27
C GLY A 414 -1.00 -15.68 3.18
N THR A 415 -0.54 -15.03 2.09
CA THR A 415 -0.01 -15.70 0.92
C THR A 415 1.48 -16.00 1.04
N GLU A 416 1.86 -17.26 0.78
CA GLU A 416 3.22 -17.66 0.44
C GLU A 416 3.30 -17.97 -1.06
N THR A 417 4.30 -17.42 -1.75
CA THR A 417 4.40 -17.52 -3.21
C THR A 417 5.60 -18.33 -3.67
N PHE A 418 5.40 -19.19 -4.64
CA PHE A 418 6.39 -20.11 -5.19
C PHE A 418 6.46 -19.98 -6.71
N ILE A 419 7.68 -19.93 -7.25
CA ILE A 419 7.90 -20.08 -8.68
C ILE A 419 7.89 -21.57 -9.02
N VAL A 420 7.01 -21.94 -9.94
CA VAL A 420 6.90 -23.30 -10.47
C VAL A 420 6.90 -23.24 -12.00
N PRO A 421 7.32 -24.32 -12.69
CA PRO A 421 7.19 -24.37 -14.14
C PRO A 421 5.76 -24.16 -14.61
N MET A 422 5.59 -23.68 -15.84
CA MET A 422 4.26 -23.61 -16.44
C MET A 422 3.67 -25.01 -16.64
N MET A 423 2.50 -25.22 -16.06
CA MET A 423 1.80 -26.51 -16.18
C MET A 423 0.95 -26.55 -17.43
N THR A 424 0.96 -27.69 -18.12
CA THR A 424 0.19 -27.93 -19.35
C THR A 424 -0.96 -28.91 -19.15
N SER A 425 -1.03 -29.57 -17.98
CA SER A 425 -2.09 -30.52 -17.63
C SER A 425 -2.44 -30.47 -16.15
N THR A 426 -3.62 -30.92 -15.78
CA THR A 426 -4.08 -31.07 -14.39
C THR A 426 -3.20 -32.02 -13.60
N ASP A 427 -2.85 -33.17 -14.19
CA ASP A 427 -1.97 -34.14 -13.56
C ASP A 427 -0.57 -33.57 -13.29
N GLY A 428 -0.09 -32.70 -14.22
CA GLY A 428 1.14 -31.93 -14.01
C GLY A 428 1.04 -31.01 -12.81
N MET A 429 -0.10 -30.36 -12.60
CA MET A 429 -0.34 -29.52 -11.43
C MET A 429 -0.30 -30.34 -10.14
N ILE A 430 -0.96 -31.48 -10.09
CA ILE A 430 -0.99 -32.36 -8.91
C ILE A 430 0.41 -32.85 -8.56
N ARG A 431 1.16 -33.39 -9.53
CA ARG A 431 2.56 -33.79 -9.31
C ARG A 431 3.45 -32.64 -8.85
N GLN A 432 3.23 -31.42 -9.34
CA GLN A 432 3.98 -30.24 -8.90
C GLN A 432 3.63 -29.88 -7.44
N VAL A 433 2.37 -30.00 -7.03
CA VAL A 433 1.95 -29.80 -5.64
C VAL A 433 2.67 -30.78 -4.72
N ASP A 434 2.64 -32.07 -5.03
CA ASP A 434 3.33 -33.12 -4.27
C ASP A 434 4.84 -32.81 -4.12
N LYS A 435 5.51 -32.55 -5.24
CA LYS A 435 6.93 -32.22 -5.25
C LYS A 435 7.25 -31.00 -4.37
N SER A 436 6.46 -29.93 -4.52
CA SER A 436 6.71 -28.69 -3.80
C SER A 436 6.43 -28.83 -2.31
N LEU A 437 5.28 -29.43 -1.93
CA LEU A 437 4.88 -29.52 -0.54
C LEU A 437 5.75 -30.47 0.24
N LEU A 438 6.10 -31.62 -0.32
CA LEU A 438 7.06 -32.54 0.31
C LEU A 438 8.44 -31.92 0.46
N GLY A 439 8.88 -31.13 -0.54
CA GLY A 439 10.15 -30.40 -0.50
C GLY A 439 10.22 -29.33 0.57
N LEU A 440 9.08 -28.75 0.99
CA LEU A 440 9.03 -27.77 2.08
C LEU A 440 9.29 -28.39 3.47
N GLY A 441 9.15 -29.71 3.64
CA GLY A 441 9.35 -30.40 4.91
C GLY A 441 8.31 -30.13 5.99
N ARG A 442 7.29 -29.32 5.67
CA ARG A 442 6.14 -28.99 6.56
C ARG A 442 4.92 -29.89 6.32
N TYR A 443 4.89 -30.53 5.19
CA TYR A 443 3.80 -31.41 4.73
C TYR A 443 4.34 -32.82 4.53
N LYS A 444 3.47 -33.81 4.70
CA LYS A 444 3.82 -35.24 4.57
C LYS A 444 2.83 -35.96 3.66
N ARG A 445 3.22 -37.17 3.21
CA ARG A 445 2.32 -38.03 2.46
C ARG A 445 1.05 -38.32 3.26
N GLY A 446 -0.10 -38.29 2.60
CA GLY A 446 -1.42 -38.45 3.22
C GLY A 446 -2.05 -37.17 3.76
N ASP A 447 -1.30 -36.06 3.88
CA ASP A 447 -1.90 -34.74 4.21
C ASP A 447 -2.87 -34.31 3.13
N LEU A 448 -4.04 -33.82 3.52
CA LEU A 448 -5.07 -33.33 2.60
C LEU A 448 -4.83 -31.87 2.26
N VAL A 449 -4.91 -31.51 0.98
CA VAL A 449 -4.84 -30.14 0.48
C VAL A 449 -5.94 -29.87 -0.53
N VAL A 450 -6.32 -28.60 -0.71
CA VAL A 450 -7.29 -28.19 -1.74
C VAL A 450 -6.57 -27.37 -2.79
N ILE A 451 -6.59 -27.86 -4.03
CA ILE A 451 -5.97 -27.22 -5.19
C ILE A 451 -7.04 -26.41 -5.93
N VAL A 452 -6.74 -25.14 -6.22
CA VAL A 452 -7.59 -24.23 -6.98
C VAL A 452 -6.87 -23.77 -8.24
N ALA A 453 -7.46 -23.99 -9.40
CA ALA A 453 -6.81 -23.70 -10.67
C ALA A 453 -7.81 -23.32 -11.77
N GLY A 454 -7.28 -22.88 -12.91
CA GLY A 454 -7.99 -22.83 -14.18
C GLY A 454 -7.71 -24.08 -15.00
N ALA A 455 -8.75 -24.73 -15.51
CA ALA A 455 -8.65 -25.84 -16.45
C ALA A 455 -9.36 -25.45 -17.76
N PRO A 456 -8.73 -25.65 -18.96
CA PRO A 456 -7.34 -26.08 -19.14
C PRO A 456 -6.33 -25.07 -18.63
N PRO A 457 -5.11 -25.53 -18.22
CA PRO A 457 -4.04 -24.62 -17.78
C PRO A 457 -3.66 -23.61 -18.88
N GLY A 458 -3.17 -22.44 -18.48
CA GLY A 458 -2.66 -21.42 -19.41
C GLY A 458 -3.68 -20.36 -19.83
N THR A 459 -4.96 -20.44 -19.42
CA THR A 459 -5.96 -19.42 -19.73
C THR A 459 -6.17 -18.48 -18.55
N VAL A 460 -5.84 -17.19 -18.72
CA VAL A 460 -6.05 -16.17 -17.68
C VAL A 460 -7.54 -16.02 -17.36
N GLY A 461 -7.89 -15.94 -16.08
CA GLY A 461 -9.27 -15.76 -15.64
C GLY A 461 -10.16 -17.00 -15.72
N SER A 462 -9.59 -18.17 -15.97
CA SER A 462 -10.34 -19.45 -16.13
C SER A 462 -10.61 -20.21 -14.84
N THR A 463 -10.35 -19.63 -13.63
CA THR A 463 -10.56 -20.35 -12.36
C THR A 463 -11.91 -21.07 -12.32
N ASN A 464 -11.87 -22.43 -12.43
CA ASN A 464 -13.04 -23.30 -12.59
C ASN A 464 -12.84 -24.71 -12.01
N LEU A 465 -11.66 -24.98 -11.43
CA LEU A 465 -11.29 -26.27 -10.86
C LEU A 465 -11.06 -26.14 -9.36
N ILE A 466 -11.68 -27.04 -8.60
CA ILE A 466 -11.32 -27.36 -7.22
C ILE A 466 -11.00 -28.86 -7.20
N HIS A 467 -9.83 -29.21 -6.67
CA HIS A 467 -9.41 -30.59 -6.52
C HIS A 467 -8.97 -30.84 -5.07
N VAL A 468 -9.58 -31.81 -4.43
CA VAL A 468 -9.20 -32.25 -3.07
C VAL A 468 -8.18 -33.37 -3.24
N HIS A 469 -6.96 -33.16 -2.79
CA HIS A 469 -5.83 -34.04 -3.04
C HIS A 469 -5.15 -34.49 -1.74
N ARG A 470 -4.75 -35.77 -1.71
CA ARG A 470 -3.86 -36.30 -0.66
C ARG A 470 -2.44 -36.37 -1.19
N ILE A 471 -1.53 -35.67 -0.53
CA ILE A 471 -0.12 -35.57 -0.94
C ILE A 471 0.50 -36.97 -1.08
N GLY A 472 1.04 -37.24 -2.28
CA GLY A 472 1.75 -38.47 -2.61
C GLY A 472 0.87 -39.70 -2.82
N GLU A 473 -0.45 -39.55 -2.94
CA GLU A 473 -1.34 -40.58 -3.50
C GLU A 473 -1.48 -40.34 -5.00
N ASP A 474 -1.22 -41.35 -5.81
CA ASP A 474 -1.57 -41.32 -7.23
C ASP A 474 -3.10 -41.35 -7.34
N ASP A 475 -3.71 -40.38 -8.01
CA ASP A 475 -5.14 -40.41 -8.32
C ASP A 475 -5.38 -41.64 -9.25
N VAL A 476 -6.11 -42.63 -8.71
CA VAL A 476 -6.52 -43.85 -9.42
C VAL A 476 -7.68 -43.52 -10.34
#